data_c21079e3e82b58880ad452987917ec8a
#
_entry.id   c21079e3e82b58880ad452987917ec8a
#
_cell.length_a   1.000
_cell.length_b   1.000
_cell.length_c   1.000
_cell.angle_alpha   90.00
_cell.angle_beta   90.00
_cell.angle_gamma   90.00
#
_symmetry.space_group_name_H-M   'P 1'
#
loop_
_entity.id
_entity.type
_entity.pdbx_description
1 polymer ?
#
loop_
_entity_poly.entity_id
_entity_poly.type
_entity_poly.pdbx_seq_one_letter_code
_entity_poly.pdbx_strand_id
1 'polypeptide(L)'
;MSLIMRQVLGIDSSRNRLRNQFSYNNNPLAYQNVSRYSYNGALVNVVRTVTGFGGSFSYYSGVLMQDGRVFCSPQSSASAAIYNPFTNTITTVSGFAGTSNAYRGAVLLQDGRVFCVPCVSTSAAIYNPFTNTVSTVTGFGGSGQAYIGGVLMQDGRVFCVPFNSTSAAIYNPFTNTVSTVTGFAGFSAYIGGVLMADGRVFCVPYGSTSAAIYNPFTNTVSTVSGFVGTNAYNGGVLMADGRVFCVPYGTTSAAIYNPLTDSISLVSGISVCTGGVLLQDGRVFCVPYSSSTAYIYGLPNSRLPNGRTMSNFYNKF
;
A
#
# COMPACT_ATOMS: atom_id res chain seq x y z
N MET A 1 -9.01 -12.42 36.73
CA MET A 1 -10.06 -11.66 36.02
C MET A 1 -11.29 -11.59 36.91
N SER A 2 -11.69 -10.42 37.38
CA SER A 2 -12.72 -10.26 38.38
C SER A 2 -14.09 -10.63 37.83
N LEU A 3 -15.01 -11.08 38.73
CA LEU A 3 -16.40 -11.47 38.42
C LEU A 3 -17.16 -10.33 37.69
N ILE A 4 -16.79 -9.08 37.92
CA ILE A 4 -17.38 -7.87 37.34
C ILE A 4 -17.12 -7.78 35.82
N MET A 5 -15.95 -8.21 35.36
CA MET A 5 -15.63 -8.21 33.92
C MET A 5 -16.42 -9.29 33.15
N ARG A 6 -16.86 -10.37 33.82
CA ARG A 6 -17.68 -11.39 33.18
C ARG A 6 -19.12 -10.93 32.92
N GLN A 7 -19.64 -10.08 33.77
CA GLN A 7 -21.00 -9.60 33.69
C GLN A 7 -21.20 -8.48 32.68
N VAL A 8 -20.15 -7.64 32.47
CA VAL A 8 -20.16 -6.56 31.48
C VAL A 8 -20.00 -7.08 30.04
N LEU A 9 -19.34 -8.22 29.87
CA LEU A 9 -19.11 -8.81 28.54
C LEU A 9 -20.17 -9.83 28.10
N GLY A 10 -21.12 -10.20 28.96
CA GLY A 10 -22.22 -11.16 28.63
C GLY A 10 -21.71 -12.54 28.16
N ILE A 11 -20.52 -12.96 28.58
CA ILE A 11 -19.88 -14.19 28.13
C ILE A 11 -20.24 -15.31 29.08
N ASP A 12 -21.08 -16.22 28.63
CA ASP A 12 -21.40 -17.47 29.34
C ASP A 12 -20.14 -18.37 29.41
N SER A 13 -19.92 -18.94 30.60
CA SER A 13 -18.77 -19.80 30.93
C SER A 13 -18.68 -21.10 30.13
N SER A 14 -19.71 -21.45 29.36
CA SER A 14 -19.79 -22.68 28.57
C SER A 14 -19.22 -22.57 27.14
N ARG A 15 -18.79 -21.40 26.67
CA ARG A 15 -18.29 -21.21 25.31
C ARG A 15 -16.83 -20.74 25.25
N ASN A 16 -15.93 -21.68 25.46
CA ASN A 16 -14.48 -21.46 25.47
C ASN A 16 -13.83 -21.07 24.14
N ARG A 17 -14.57 -20.95 23.03
CA ARG A 17 -13.99 -20.69 21.69
C ARG A 17 -13.66 -19.24 21.38
N LEU A 18 -14.25 -18.28 22.07
CA LEU A 18 -14.01 -16.85 21.81
C LEU A 18 -12.87 -16.24 22.63
N ARG A 19 -12.35 -16.95 23.63
CA ARG A 19 -11.29 -16.43 24.50
C ARG A 19 -9.94 -16.24 23.84
N ASN A 20 -9.62 -17.03 22.82
CA ASN A 20 -8.28 -16.99 22.21
C ASN A 20 -8.10 -15.94 21.12
N GLN A 21 -9.18 -15.31 20.64
CA GLN A 21 -9.07 -14.25 19.64
C GLN A 21 -8.86 -12.84 20.23
N PHE A 22 -9.12 -12.65 21.52
CA PHE A 22 -9.08 -11.31 22.13
C PHE A 22 -7.86 -11.04 23.02
N SER A 23 -6.98 -12.02 23.23
CA SER A 23 -5.93 -11.90 24.25
C SER A 23 -4.65 -11.22 23.79
N TYR A 24 -4.51 -10.83 22.52
CA TYR A 24 -3.23 -10.34 21.98
C TYR A 24 -3.26 -8.97 21.31
N ASN A 25 -4.36 -8.25 21.35
CA ASN A 25 -4.41 -6.93 20.77
C ASN A 25 -4.40 -5.86 21.87
N ASN A 26 -3.19 -5.38 22.21
CA ASN A 26 -3.00 -4.24 23.12
C ASN A 26 -3.40 -2.88 22.49
N ASN A 27 -4.17 -2.90 21.39
CA ASN A 27 -4.67 -1.68 20.80
C ASN A 27 -6.04 -1.35 21.41
N PRO A 28 -6.16 -0.29 22.24
CA PRO A 28 -7.44 0.11 22.85
C PRO A 28 -8.51 0.46 21.81
N LEU A 29 -8.13 0.76 20.56
CA LEU A 29 -9.04 1.05 19.46
C LEU A 29 -9.71 -0.20 18.88
N ALA A 30 -9.11 -1.39 19.04
CA ALA A 30 -9.70 -2.65 18.59
C ALA A 30 -10.96 -3.02 19.39
N TYR A 31 -11.06 -2.56 20.63
CA TYR A 31 -12.22 -2.85 21.48
C TYR A 31 -13.48 -2.07 21.11
N GLN A 32 -13.35 -0.91 20.50
CA GLN A 32 -14.52 -0.11 20.12
C GLN A 32 -15.25 -0.63 18.89
N ASN A 33 -14.55 -1.37 18.02
CA ASN A 33 -15.16 -1.94 16.82
C ASN A 33 -15.87 -3.28 17.02
N VAL A 34 -15.64 -3.96 18.17
CA VAL A 34 -16.20 -5.30 18.45
C VAL A 34 -17.61 -5.25 19.07
N SER A 35 -18.04 -4.08 19.54
CA SER A 35 -19.32 -3.94 20.28
C SER A 35 -20.59 -4.00 19.43
N ARG A 36 -20.50 -4.37 18.13
CA ARG A 36 -21.65 -4.36 17.21
C ARG A 36 -21.92 -5.68 16.50
N TYR A 37 -21.41 -6.78 17.00
CA TYR A 37 -21.83 -8.08 16.47
C TYR A 37 -23.16 -8.48 17.11
N SER A 38 -24.18 -8.73 16.28
CA SER A 38 -25.46 -9.18 16.76
C SER A 38 -25.29 -10.55 17.44
N TYR A 39 -25.99 -10.76 18.53
CA TYR A 39 -25.91 -11.93 19.40
C TYR A 39 -26.22 -13.28 18.71
N ASN A 40 -26.72 -13.28 17.49
CA ASN A 40 -27.12 -14.45 16.74
C ASN A 40 -26.05 -15.11 15.88
N GLY A 41 -24.78 -14.67 15.99
CA GLY A 41 -23.64 -15.29 15.29
C GLY A 41 -23.66 -15.17 13.76
N ALA A 42 -24.66 -14.56 13.18
CA ALA A 42 -24.65 -14.23 11.77
C ALA A 42 -23.84 -12.94 11.57
N LEU A 43 -22.74 -13.03 10.85
CA LEU A 43 -22.06 -11.85 10.28
C LEU A 43 -23.03 -11.20 9.31
N VAL A 44 -23.66 -10.10 9.73
CA VAL A 44 -24.48 -9.32 8.82
C VAL A 44 -23.54 -8.54 7.93
N ASN A 45 -23.48 -8.90 6.66
CA ASN A 45 -22.78 -8.10 5.65
C ASN A 45 -23.51 -6.77 5.47
N VAL A 46 -23.06 -5.74 6.18
CA VAL A 46 -23.62 -4.40 6.08
C VAL A 46 -22.69 -3.56 5.22
N VAL A 47 -23.12 -3.22 4.01
CA VAL A 47 -22.50 -2.19 3.21
C VAL A 47 -23.00 -0.83 3.72
N ARG A 48 -22.07 0.03 4.12
CA ARG A 48 -22.36 1.42 4.50
C ARG A 48 -21.74 2.33 3.47
N THR A 49 -22.50 3.32 3.05
CA THR A 49 -22.01 4.39 2.19
C THR A 49 -21.56 5.58 3.03
N VAL A 50 -20.50 6.21 2.61
CA VAL A 50 -20.01 7.47 3.16
C VAL A 50 -20.02 8.49 2.02
N THR A 51 -20.71 9.59 2.21
CA THR A 51 -20.83 10.69 1.24
C THR A 51 -19.97 11.87 1.69
N GLY A 52 -19.68 12.81 0.78
CA GLY A 52 -18.91 14.03 1.07
C GLY A 52 -17.50 14.01 0.48
N PHE A 53 -17.16 13.00 -0.32
CA PHE A 53 -15.95 13.04 -1.14
C PHE A 53 -16.09 14.01 -2.31
N GLY A 54 -14.96 14.52 -2.80
CA GLY A 54 -14.89 15.31 -4.02
C GLY A 54 -15.35 14.53 -5.27
N GLY A 55 -15.52 15.24 -6.37
CA GLY A 55 -15.96 14.68 -7.65
C GLY A 55 -14.99 13.71 -8.30
N SER A 56 -15.19 13.42 -9.59
CA SER A 56 -14.41 12.44 -10.36
C SER A 56 -12.90 12.74 -10.33
N PHE A 57 -12.08 11.70 -10.20
CA PHE A 57 -10.62 11.76 -10.17
C PHE A 57 -10.02 12.66 -9.09
N SER A 58 -10.76 12.99 -8.02
CA SER A 58 -10.25 13.82 -6.93
C SER A 58 -9.14 13.16 -6.13
N TYR A 59 -9.21 11.84 -5.94
CA TYR A 59 -8.29 11.07 -5.10
C TYR A 59 -7.72 9.86 -5.84
N TYR A 60 -6.49 9.45 -5.49
CA TYR A 60 -5.81 8.32 -6.14
C TYR A 60 -5.63 7.12 -5.19
N SER A 61 -5.24 7.35 -3.94
CA SER A 61 -4.94 6.29 -2.97
C SER A 61 -5.39 6.68 -1.57
N GLY A 62 -5.46 5.68 -0.71
CA GLY A 62 -5.76 5.86 0.71
C GLY A 62 -4.62 5.36 1.60
N VAL A 63 -4.37 6.06 2.70
CA VAL A 63 -3.40 5.69 3.73
C VAL A 63 -4.10 5.63 5.07
N LEU A 64 -4.00 4.49 5.76
CA LEU A 64 -4.44 4.37 7.13
C LEU A 64 -3.42 5.07 8.05
N MET A 65 -3.84 6.13 8.72
CA MET A 65 -3.01 6.88 9.65
C MET A 65 -2.92 6.17 11.01
N GLN A 66 -1.95 6.59 11.84
CA GLN A 66 -1.73 6.01 13.17
C GLN A 66 -2.92 6.18 14.13
N ASP A 67 -3.73 7.21 13.93
CA ASP A 67 -4.94 7.50 14.71
C ASP A 67 -6.19 6.74 14.23
N GLY A 68 -6.04 5.88 13.23
CA GLY A 68 -7.11 5.05 12.67
C GLY A 68 -7.97 5.74 11.61
N ARG A 69 -7.72 7.03 11.29
CA ARG A 69 -8.36 7.71 10.17
C ARG A 69 -7.70 7.33 8.85
N VAL A 70 -8.43 7.48 7.75
CA VAL A 70 -7.91 7.23 6.40
C VAL A 70 -7.73 8.55 5.68
N PHE A 71 -6.50 8.82 5.27
CA PHE A 71 -6.14 9.96 4.42
C PHE A 71 -6.30 9.54 2.95
N CYS A 72 -7.09 10.27 2.18
CA CYS A 72 -7.25 10.07 0.74
C CYS A 72 -6.38 11.08 0.00
N SER A 73 -5.35 10.56 -0.68
CA SER A 73 -4.36 11.37 -1.41
C SER A 73 -5.02 12.11 -2.58
N PRO A 74 -4.92 13.44 -2.67
CA PRO A 74 -5.53 14.20 -3.75
C PRO A 74 -4.79 13.97 -5.07
N GLN A 75 -5.53 13.61 -6.12
CA GLN A 75 -4.99 13.47 -7.47
C GLN A 75 -5.16 14.75 -8.28
N SER A 76 -6.38 15.26 -8.34
CA SER A 76 -6.74 16.46 -9.12
C SER A 76 -7.54 17.46 -8.27
N SER A 77 -7.38 17.41 -6.96
CA SER A 77 -8.03 18.26 -5.99
C SER A 77 -7.02 19.08 -5.20
N ALA A 78 -7.34 20.33 -4.89
CA ALA A 78 -6.55 21.18 -3.97
C ALA A 78 -6.73 20.78 -2.50
N SER A 79 -7.58 19.79 -2.22
CA SER A 79 -7.86 19.30 -0.87
C SER A 79 -7.80 17.78 -0.81
N ALA A 80 -7.17 17.25 0.23
CA ALA A 80 -7.28 15.85 0.60
C ALA A 80 -8.57 15.62 1.41
N ALA A 81 -9.14 14.42 1.33
CA ALA A 81 -10.21 13.98 2.21
C ALA A 81 -9.66 13.09 3.32
N ILE A 82 -10.22 13.23 4.52
CA ILE A 82 -9.89 12.41 5.68
C ILE A 82 -11.17 11.76 6.19
N TYR A 83 -11.24 10.46 6.05
CA TYR A 83 -12.33 9.67 6.58
C TYR A 83 -12.05 9.25 8.02
N ASN A 84 -13.00 9.53 8.92
CA ASN A 84 -12.97 9.06 10.29
C ASN A 84 -13.94 7.89 10.46
N PRO A 85 -13.45 6.65 10.65
CA PRO A 85 -14.31 5.47 10.79
C PRO A 85 -15.07 5.44 12.12
N PHE A 86 -14.62 6.16 13.15
CA PHE A 86 -15.28 6.18 14.47
C PHE A 86 -16.54 7.03 14.47
N THR A 87 -16.54 8.15 13.72
CA THR A 87 -17.68 9.05 13.58
C THR A 87 -18.43 8.85 12.27
N ASN A 88 -17.88 8.08 11.35
CA ASN A 88 -18.37 7.90 9.98
C ASN A 88 -18.50 9.24 9.23
N THR A 89 -17.52 10.13 9.41
CA THR A 89 -17.50 11.46 8.79
C THR A 89 -16.29 11.64 7.89
N ILE A 90 -16.41 12.58 6.95
CA ILE A 90 -15.32 13.06 6.12
C ILE A 90 -15.04 14.51 6.47
N THR A 91 -13.76 14.82 6.62
CA THR A 91 -13.24 16.19 6.69
C THR A 91 -12.28 16.42 5.54
N THR A 92 -12.07 17.67 5.16
CA THR A 92 -11.11 18.03 4.12
C THR A 92 -10.01 18.91 4.67
N VAL A 93 -8.81 18.77 4.12
CA VAL A 93 -7.68 19.66 4.39
C VAL A 93 -7.18 20.21 3.05
N SER A 94 -7.06 21.53 2.96
CA SER A 94 -6.57 22.26 1.78
C SER A 94 -5.06 22.48 1.85
N GLY A 95 -4.48 22.98 0.74
CA GLY A 95 -3.05 23.30 0.65
C GLY A 95 -2.28 22.38 -0.29
N PHE A 96 -2.99 21.57 -1.06
CA PHE A 96 -2.39 20.71 -2.10
C PHE A 96 -2.41 21.41 -3.47
N ALA A 97 -1.53 20.96 -4.37
CA ALA A 97 -1.61 21.39 -5.77
C ALA A 97 -2.89 20.85 -6.40
N GLY A 98 -3.75 21.75 -6.87
CA GLY A 98 -5.02 21.42 -7.50
C GLY A 98 -4.93 21.04 -8.98
N THR A 99 -3.72 20.77 -9.48
CA THR A 99 -3.50 20.37 -10.87
C THR A 99 -3.85 18.91 -11.11
N SER A 100 -4.30 18.59 -12.32
CA SER A 100 -4.60 17.20 -12.69
C SER A 100 -3.39 16.29 -12.50
N ASN A 101 -3.60 15.16 -11.87
CA ASN A 101 -2.56 14.18 -11.55
C ASN A 101 -1.40 14.75 -10.70
N ALA A 102 -1.67 15.75 -9.83
CA ALA A 102 -0.63 16.35 -9.02
C ALA A 102 0.15 15.30 -8.21
N TYR A 103 -0.58 14.39 -7.56
CA TYR A 103 0.00 13.32 -6.75
C TYR A 103 -0.58 11.96 -7.13
N ARG A 104 0.28 10.93 -7.21
CA ARG A 104 -0.11 9.54 -7.44
C ARG A 104 0.61 8.60 -6.48
N GLY A 105 0.01 8.40 -5.34
CA GLY A 105 0.49 7.62 -4.22
C GLY A 105 0.65 8.46 -2.97
N ALA A 106 0.56 7.80 -1.83
CA ALA A 106 0.84 8.39 -0.53
C ALA A 106 1.53 7.36 0.37
N VAL A 107 2.40 7.83 1.24
CA VAL A 107 3.22 7.02 2.13
C VAL A 107 3.08 7.55 3.55
N LEU A 108 2.71 6.69 4.49
CA LEU A 108 2.74 7.00 5.91
C LEU A 108 4.20 6.99 6.39
N LEU A 109 4.69 8.12 6.86
CA LEU A 109 6.02 8.25 7.42
C LEU A 109 6.07 7.67 8.85
N GLN A 110 7.28 7.36 9.32
CA GLN A 110 7.48 6.79 10.67
C GLN A 110 7.02 7.74 11.79
N ASP A 111 7.06 9.05 11.54
CA ASP A 111 6.61 10.10 12.47
C ASP A 111 5.10 10.38 12.41
N GLY A 112 4.35 9.62 11.63
CA GLY A 112 2.89 9.73 11.49
C GLY A 112 2.41 10.76 10.46
N ARG A 113 3.30 11.53 9.83
CA ARG A 113 2.95 12.40 8.70
C ARG A 113 2.67 11.55 7.44
N VAL A 114 1.94 12.12 6.49
CA VAL A 114 1.65 11.47 5.21
C VAL A 114 2.34 12.24 4.09
N PHE A 115 3.21 11.55 3.36
CA PHE A 115 3.90 12.07 2.18
C PHE A 115 3.10 11.72 0.92
N CYS A 116 2.72 12.73 0.13
CA CYS A 116 2.08 12.56 -1.17
C CYS A 116 3.12 12.56 -2.28
N VAL A 117 3.20 11.46 -3.02
CA VAL A 117 4.17 11.26 -4.10
C VAL A 117 3.85 12.20 -5.26
N PRO A 118 4.75 13.12 -5.64
CA PRO A 118 4.51 14.05 -6.73
C PRO A 118 4.52 13.31 -8.07
N CYS A 119 3.48 13.51 -8.87
CA CYS A 119 3.38 12.92 -10.20
C CYS A 119 3.62 13.98 -11.28
N VAL A 120 2.70 14.92 -11.44
CA VAL A 120 2.87 16.10 -12.32
C VAL A 120 3.39 17.29 -11.54
N SER A 121 3.13 17.34 -10.24
CA SER A 121 3.69 18.38 -9.36
C SER A 121 5.21 18.25 -9.24
N THR A 122 5.91 19.40 -9.25
CA THR A 122 7.36 19.47 -8.98
C THR A 122 7.70 19.49 -7.49
N SER A 123 6.66 19.45 -6.64
CA SER A 123 6.78 19.44 -5.18
C SER A 123 5.94 18.34 -4.59
N ALA A 124 6.47 17.62 -3.63
CA ALA A 124 5.68 16.74 -2.78
C ALA A 124 4.89 17.55 -1.75
N ALA A 125 3.72 17.07 -1.37
CA ALA A 125 2.98 17.59 -0.23
C ALA A 125 3.11 16.64 0.97
N ILE A 126 3.22 17.20 2.16
CA ILE A 126 3.29 16.46 3.42
C ILE A 126 2.18 16.93 4.33
N TYR A 127 1.25 16.05 4.63
CA TYR A 127 0.21 16.30 5.60
C TYR A 127 0.66 15.90 7.01
N ASN A 128 0.50 16.79 7.96
CA ASN A 128 0.73 16.54 9.38
C ASN A 128 -0.63 16.40 10.11
N PRO A 129 -1.02 15.19 10.55
CA PRO A 129 -2.31 14.97 11.22
C PRO A 129 -2.39 15.57 12.64
N PHE A 130 -1.24 15.83 13.27
CA PHE A 130 -1.19 16.39 14.63
C PHE A 130 -1.48 17.88 14.66
N THR A 131 -1.04 18.62 13.63
CA THR A 131 -1.25 20.06 13.47
C THR A 131 -2.34 20.39 12.46
N ASN A 132 -2.83 19.40 11.73
CA ASN A 132 -3.77 19.54 10.61
C ASN A 132 -3.26 20.52 9.54
N THR A 133 -1.98 20.46 9.21
CA THR A 133 -1.32 21.36 8.24
C THR A 133 -0.74 20.58 7.08
N VAL A 134 -0.58 21.27 5.94
CA VAL A 134 0.12 20.77 4.76
C VAL A 134 1.36 21.63 4.54
N SER A 135 2.48 20.98 4.36
CA SER A 135 3.74 21.60 3.92
C SER A 135 4.18 21.00 2.58
N THR A 136 5.06 21.71 1.87
CA THR A 136 5.59 21.27 0.59
C THR A 136 7.09 21.10 0.63
N VAL A 137 7.60 20.14 -0.12
CA VAL A 137 9.03 19.92 -0.33
C VAL A 137 9.30 19.98 -1.83
N THR A 138 10.25 20.83 -2.22
CA THR A 138 10.73 21.00 -3.60
C THR A 138 11.91 20.08 -3.90
N GLY A 139 12.36 20.05 -5.15
CA GLY A 139 13.53 19.26 -5.56
C GLY A 139 13.17 17.95 -6.27
N PHE A 140 11.89 17.69 -6.51
CA PHE A 140 11.47 16.60 -7.37
C PHE A 140 11.61 17.02 -8.84
N GLY A 141 12.40 16.25 -9.59
CA GLY A 141 12.57 16.48 -11.00
C GLY A 141 11.39 15.94 -11.81
N GLY A 142 11.17 16.51 -12.95
CA GLY A 142 10.27 15.97 -13.95
C GLY A 142 9.06 16.85 -14.24
N SER A 143 8.85 17.05 -15.52
CA SER A 143 7.57 17.48 -16.10
C SER A 143 6.86 16.25 -16.62
N GLY A 144 5.57 16.11 -16.30
CA GLY A 144 4.72 15.09 -16.90
C GLY A 144 4.83 13.69 -16.29
N GLN A 145 4.14 13.46 -15.17
CA GLN A 145 3.99 12.16 -14.50
C GLN A 145 5.33 11.48 -14.16
N ALA A 146 6.20 12.20 -13.43
CA ALA A 146 7.55 11.73 -13.13
C ALA A 146 7.53 10.45 -12.28
N TYR A 147 6.68 10.40 -11.23
CA TYR A 147 6.66 9.30 -10.27
C TYR A 147 5.23 8.79 -10.06
N ILE A 148 5.07 7.46 -9.93
CA ILE A 148 3.80 6.81 -9.56
C ILE A 148 4.07 5.74 -8.51
N GLY A 149 3.58 5.99 -7.29
CA GLY A 149 3.82 5.16 -6.12
C GLY A 149 5.09 5.55 -5.36
N GLY A 150 5.07 5.27 -4.08
CA GLY A 150 6.19 5.49 -3.16
C GLY A 150 6.39 4.31 -2.23
N VAL A 151 7.61 4.09 -1.81
CA VAL A 151 7.99 3.01 -0.90
C VAL A 151 8.70 3.61 0.31
N LEU A 152 8.17 3.38 1.51
CA LEU A 152 8.88 3.67 2.75
C LEU A 152 9.98 2.63 2.94
N MET A 153 11.23 3.06 2.87
CA MET A 153 12.39 2.20 3.07
C MET A 153 12.64 1.93 4.56
N GLN A 154 13.45 0.92 4.85
CA GLN A 154 13.75 0.52 6.25
C GLN A 154 14.44 1.64 7.05
N ASP A 155 15.18 2.51 6.38
CA ASP A 155 15.87 3.67 6.99
C ASP A 155 14.97 4.90 7.17
N GLY A 156 13.67 4.78 6.87
CA GLY A 156 12.68 5.84 7.01
C GLY A 156 12.60 6.84 5.86
N ARG A 157 13.48 6.73 4.84
CA ARG A 157 13.37 7.53 3.61
C ARG A 157 12.27 7.00 2.69
N VAL A 158 11.72 7.87 1.85
CA VAL A 158 10.73 7.49 0.85
C VAL A 158 11.36 7.45 -0.53
N PHE A 159 11.28 6.31 -1.18
CA PHE A 159 11.66 6.13 -2.58
C PHE A 159 10.43 6.37 -3.47
N CYS A 160 10.51 7.35 -4.37
CA CYS A 160 9.48 7.65 -5.36
C CYS A 160 9.77 6.85 -6.64
N VAL A 161 8.84 5.97 -7.01
CA VAL A 161 9.00 5.06 -8.15
C VAL A 161 8.95 5.84 -9.47
N PRO A 162 9.99 5.80 -10.31
CA PRO A 162 10.03 6.56 -11.55
C PRO A 162 9.08 5.96 -12.59
N PHE A 163 8.21 6.79 -13.15
CA PHE A 163 7.32 6.40 -14.24
C PHE A 163 7.83 6.93 -15.59
N ASN A 164 7.87 8.25 -15.77
CA ASN A 164 8.45 8.88 -16.98
C ASN A 164 9.85 9.46 -16.75
N SER A 165 10.40 9.27 -15.57
CA SER A 165 11.73 9.78 -15.20
C SER A 165 12.78 8.68 -15.31
N THR A 166 13.98 9.03 -15.78
CA THR A 166 15.16 8.13 -15.74
C THR A 166 15.87 8.13 -14.37
N SER A 167 15.32 8.88 -13.42
CA SER A 167 15.82 8.96 -12.04
C SER A 167 14.69 8.77 -11.05
N ALA A 168 14.92 8.00 -10.01
CA ALA A 168 14.06 7.99 -8.84
C ALA A 168 14.40 9.16 -7.92
N ALA A 169 13.41 9.71 -7.24
CA ALA A 169 13.61 10.68 -6.16
C ALA A 169 13.53 9.96 -4.81
N ILE A 170 14.39 10.36 -3.89
CA ILE A 170 14.43 9.84 -2.53
C ILE A 170 14.27 11.00 -1.56
N TYR A 171 13.15 11.02 -0.85
CA TYR A 171 12.88 11.99 0.20
C TYR A 171 13.37 11.50 1.54
N ASN A 172 14.14 12.33 2.23
CA ASN A 172 14.58 12.10 3.60
C ASN A 172 13.76 12.98 4.57
N PRO A 173 12.83 12.40 5.38
CA PRO A 173 11.98 13.17 6.27
C PRO A 173 12.72 13.76 7.49
N PHE A 174 13.92 13.22 7.83
CA PHE A 174 14.70 13.69 8.97
C PHE A 174 15.48 14.98 8.65
N THR A 175 15.94 15.11 7.41
CA THR A 175 16.68 16.30 6.94
C THR A 175 15.82 17.21 6.07
N ASN A 176 14.62 16.77 5.73
CA ASN A 176 13.71 17.45 4.78
C ASN A 176 14.37 17.73 3.42
N THR A 177 15.15 16.78 2.90
CA THR A 177 15.89 16.90 1.64
C THR A 177 15.44 15.85 0.63
N VAL A 178 15.63 16.17 -0.66
CA VAL A 178 15.40 15.25 -1.77
C VAL A 178 16.74 14.99 -2.46
N SER A 179 17.05 13.74 -2.69
CA SER A 179 18.16 13.28 -3.52
C SER A 179 17.62 12.45 -4.68
N THR A 180 18.44 12.25 -5.70
CA THR A 180 18.07 11.46 -6.88
C THR A 180 19.07 10.34 -7.11
N VAL A 181 18.57 9.23 -7.65
CA VAL A 181 19.40 8.13 -8.15
C VAL A 181 19.00 7.84 -9.60
N THR A 182 20.01 7.74 -10.47
CA THR A 182 19.86 7.50 -11.92
C THR A 182 19.95 6.00 -12.24
N GLY A 183 19.66 5.62 -13.48
CA GLY A 183 19.80 4.23 -13.95
C GLY A 183 18.47 3.52 -14.16
N PHE A 184 17.36 4.25 -14.19
CA PHE A 184 16.04 3.70 -14.50
C PHE A 184 15.70 3.90 -15.98
N ALA A 185 14.88 3.01 -16.53
CA ALA A 185 14.25 3.25 -17.81
C ALA A 185 13.23 4.37 -17.65
N GLY A 186 13.25 5.34 -18.58
CA GLY A 186 12.21 6.36 -18.65
C GLY A 186 11.02 5.88 -19.45
N PHE A 187 9.98 6.71 -19.51
CA PHE A 187 8.80 6.53 -20.37
C PHE A 187 7.88 5.36 -19.97
N SER A 188 7.00 5.67 -19.02
CA SER A 188 6.00 4.71 -18.50
C SER A 188 6.59 3.40 -17.99
N ALA A 189 7.83 3.44 -17.45
CA ALA A 189 8.59 2.23 -17.19
C ALA A 189 8.03 1.41 -16.02
N TYR A 190 7.73 2.07 -14.88
CA TYR A 190 7.37 1.36 -13.64
C TYR A 190 6.15 1.97 -12.98
N ILE A 191 5.27 1.13 -12.41
CA ILE A 191 4.12 1.55 -11.58
C ILE A 191 4.16 0.80 -10.25
N GLY A 192 4.33 1.56 -9.15
CA GLY A 192 4.44 1.00 -7.83
C GLY A 192 5.77 0.31 -7.56
N GLY A 193 6.09 0.17 -6.30
CA GLY A 193 7.29 -0.49 -5.83
C GLY A 193 7.00 -1.40 -4.64
N VAL A 194 7.86 -2.38 -4.44
CA VAL A 194 7.77 -3.33 -3.33
C VAL A 194 9.07 -3.28 -2.53
N LEU A 195 8.98 -2.99 -1.24
CA LEU A 195 10.09 -3.16 -0.32
C LEU A 195 10.31 -4.65 -0.09
N MET A 196 11.43 -5.17 -0.56
CA MET A 196 11.79 -6.58 -0.37
C MET A 196 12.31 -6.84 1.04
N ALA A 197 12.32 -8.10 1.45
CA ALA A 197 12.75 -8.52 2.79
C ALA A 197 14.23 -8.17 3.09
N ASP A 198 15.05 -8.06 2.06
CA ASP A 198 16.47 -7.68 2.14
C ASP A 198 16.71 -6.16 2.14
N GLY A 199 15.65 -5.35 2.14
CA GLY A 199 15.69 -3.89 2.18
C GLY A 199 15.85 -3.22 0.82
N ARG A 200 16.01 -3.96 -0.28
CA ARG A 200 16.01 -3.40 -1.63
C ARG A 200 14.59 -3.05 -2.07
N VAL A 201 14.46 -2.11 -3.00
CA VAL A 201 13.17 -1.72 -3.60
C VAL A 201 13.07 -2.28 -5.01
N PHE A 202 12.06 -3.10 -5.23
CA PHE A 202 11.71 -3.63 -6.55
C PHE A 202 10.69 -2.70 -7.21
N CYS A 203 11.03 -2.12 -8.37
CA CYS A 203 10.13 -1.32 -9.18
C CYS A 203 9.38 -2.23 -10.16
N VAL A 204 8.05 -2.26 -10.04
CA VAL A 204 7.19 -3.12 -10.84
C VAL A 204 7.16 -2.64 -12.28
N PRO A 205 7.56 -3.46 -13.28
CA PRO A 205 7.58 -3.05 -14.67
C PRO A 205 6.16 -2.87 -15.22
N TYR A 206 5.90 -1.71 -15.80
CA TYR A 206 4.64 -1.42 -16.50
C TYR A 206 4.83 -1.44 -18.00
N GLY A 207 5.59 -0.50 -18.56
CA GLY A 207 5.93 -0.43 -19.96
C GLY A 207 7.32 -1.03 -20.29
N SER A 208 8.10 -1.35 -19.29
CA SER A 208 9.43 -1.93 -19.43
C SER A 208 9.37 -3.47 -19.43
N THR A 209 10.25 -4.11 -20.20
CA THR A 209 10.48 -5.56 -20.17
C THR A 209 11.43 -6.00 -19.06
N SER A 210 11.92 -5.04 -18.27
CA SER A 210 12.81 -5.29 -17.13
C SER A 210 12.30 -4.56 -15.91
N ALA A 211 12.32 -5.20 -14.76
CA ALA A 211 12.18 -4.56 -13.48
C ALA A 211 13.48 -3.86 -13.10
N ALA A 212 13.39 -2.73 -12.38
CA ALA A 212 14.54 -2.12 -11.74
C ALA A 212 14.53 -2.44 -10.24
N ILE A 213 15.72 -2.65 -9.69
CA ILE A 213 15.93 -2.95 -8.28
C ILE A 213 16.91 -1.92 -7.72
N TYR A 214 16.42 -1.08 -6.83
CA TYR A 214 17.25 -0.12 -6.11
C TYR A 214 17.77 -0.73 -4.81
N ASN A 215 19.09 -0.63 -4.61
CA ASN A 215 19.76 -1.03 -3.37
C ASN A 215 20.12 0.22 -2.56
N PRO A 216 19.44 0.52 -1.44
CA PRO A 216 19.70 1.70 -0.64
C PRO A 216 21.03 1.66 0.12
N PHE A 217 21.62 0.47 0.33
CA PHE A 217 22.88 0.31 1.05
C PHE A 217 24.10 0.68 0.19
N THR A 218 24.03 0.39 -1.11
CA THR A 218 25.09 0.70 -2.08
C THR A 218 24.77 1.90 -2.95
N ASN A 219 23.52 2.40 -2.86
CA ASN A 219 22.98 3.46 -3.72
C ASN A 219 23.09 3.13 -5.22
N THR A 220 22.82 1.87 -5.59
CA THR A 220 22.92 1.37 -6.97
C THR A 220 21.58 0.86 -7.48
N VAL A 221 21.44 0.86 -8.81
CA VAL A 221 20.29 0.28 -9.51
C VAL A 221 20.78 -0.87 -10.35
N SER A 222 20.11 -2.01 -10.23
CA SER A 222 20.26 -3.18 -11.11
C SER A 222 18.94 -3.46 -11.82
N THR A 223 18.99 -4.26 -12.88
CA THR A 223 17.80 -4.63 -13.66
C THR A 223 17.68 -6.14 -13.81
N VAL A 224 16.45 -6.64 -13.80
CA VAL A 224 16.13 -8.02 -14.09
C VAL A 224 15.20 -8.04 -15.29
N SER A 225 15.60 -8.74 -16.37
CA SER A 225 14.84 -8.85 -17.61
C SER A 225 13.97 -10.11 -17.63
N GLY A 226 13.05 -10.18 -18.59
CA GLY A 226 12.18 -11.35 -18.76
C GLY A 226 10.72 -11.11 -18.42
N PHE A 227 10.36 -9.86 -18.16
CA PHE A 227 8.97 -9.45 -18.00
C PHE A 227 8.31 -9.21 -19.38
N VAL A 228 7.01 -9.39 -19.42
CA VAL A 228 6.22 -8.97 -20.59
C VAL A 228 6.13 -7.44 -20.55
N GLY A 229 6.44 -6.80 -21.67
CA GLY A 229 6.35 -5.34 -21.80
C GLY A 229 4.95 -4.84 -22.12
N THR A 230 4.81 -3.54 -22.19
CA THR A 230 3.59 -2.81 -22.62
C THR A 230 2.39 -2.94 -21.67
N ASN A 231 2.35 -2.06 -20.67
CA ASN A 231 1.27 -1.96 -19.67
C ASN A 231 0.99 -3.28 -18.95
N ALA A 232 2.02 -4.12 -18.77
CA ALA A 232 1.83 -5.49 -18.35
C ALA A 232 1.37 -5.64 -16.91
N TYR A 233 1.97 -4.90 -15.97
CA TYR A 233 1.71 -5.07 -14.54
C TYR A 233 1.37 -3.73 -13.88
N ASN A 234 0.45 -3.77 -12.90
CA ASN A 234 0.05 -2.61 -12.12
C ASN A 234 0.15 -2.93 -10.62
N GLY A 235 1.30 -2.56 -10.04
CA GLY A 235 1.61 -2.85 -8.65
C GLY A 235 2.15 -4.26 -8.40
N GLY A 236 2.69 -4.45 -7.20
CA GLY A 236 3.26 -5.73 -6.76
C GLY A 236 2.95 -6.03 -5.31
N VAL A 237 3.06 -7.30 -4.95
CA VAL A 237 2.83 -7.82 -3.60
C VAL A 237 4.05 -8.59 -3.15
N LEU A 238 4.62 -8.23 -1.99
CA LEU A 238 5.61 -9.06 -1.33
C LEU A 238 4.92 -10.28 -0.75
N MET A 239 5.27 -11.44 -1.26
CA MET A 239 4.71 -12.71 -0.79
C MET A 239 5.36 -13.14 0.53
N ALA A 240 4.70 -14.03 1.24
CA ALA A 240 5.17 -14.55 2.53
C ALA A 240 6.52 -15.28 2.47
N ASP A 241 6.88 -15.80 1.31
CA ASP A 241 8.14 -16.49 1.04
C ASP A 241 9.27 -15.56 0.53
N GLY A 242 9.02 -14.24 0.51
CA GLY A 242 9.97 -13.22 0.10
C GLY A 242 10.02 -12.94 -1.41
N ARG A 243 9.26 -13.67 -2.23
CA ARG A 243 9.13 -13.39 -3.65
C ARG A 243 8.20 -12.20 -3.89
N VAL A 244 8.34 -11.55 -5.05
CA VAL A 244 7.48 -10.44 -5.47
C VAL A 244 6.53 -10.91 -6.55
N PHE A 245 5.24 -10.80 -6.29
CA PHE A 245 4.18 -11.06 -7.25
C PHE A 245 3.82 -9.75 -7.97
N CYS A 246 4.04 -9.69 -9.27
CA CYS A 246 3.64 -8.56 -10.13
C CYS A 246 2.21 -8.79 -10.62
N VAL A 247 1.32 -7.85 -10.29
CA VAL A 247 -0.12 -7.96 -10.57
C VAL A 247 -0.38 -7.69 -12.05
N PRO A 248 -0.96 -8.65 -12.81
CA PRO A 248 -1.19 -8.49 -14.24
C PRO A 248 -2.30 -7.46 -14.51
N TYR A 249 -2.02 -6.52 -15.42
CA TYR A 249 -2.95 -5.49 -15.86
C TYR A 249 -3.27 -5.60 -17.36
N GLY A 250 -2.28 -5.49 -18.23
CA GLY A 250 -2.42 -5.62 -19.68
C GLY A 250 -1.93 -6.96 -20.24
N THR A 251 -1.74 -7.94 -19.37
CA THR A 251 -1.29 -9.31 -19.74
C THR A 251 -2.18 -10.35 -19.08
N THR A 252 -2.15 -11.56 -19.62
CA THR A 252 -2.90 -12.73 -19.09
C THR A 252 -2.08 -13.59 -18.12
N SER A 253 -0.91 -13.10 -17.70
CA SER A 253 -0.02 -13.82 -16.81
C SER A 253 0.57 -12.88 -15.75
N ALA A 254 0.50 -13.28 -14.50
CA ALA A 254 1.29 -12.67 -13.45
C ALA A 254 2.76 -13.06 -13.59
N ALA A 255 3.68 -12.18 -13.17
CA ALA A 255 5.08 -12.51 -13.04
C ALA A 255 5.48 -12.59 -11.56
N ILE A 256 6.31 -13.57 -11.23
CA ILE A 256 6.83 -13.74 -9.88
C ILE A 256 8.36 -13.64 -9.95
N TYR A 257 8.90 -12.62 -9.30
CA TYR A 257 10.33 -12.46 -9.14
C TYR A 257 10.81 -13.15 -7.86
N ASN A 258 11.85 -13.96 -7.99
CA ASN A 258 12.53 -14.59 -6.86
C ASN A 258 13.88 -13.90 -6.59
N PRO A 259 14.01 -13.12 -5.48
CA PRO A 259 15.24 -12.38 -5.18
C PRO A 259 16.43 -13.27 -4.78
N LEU A 260 16.19 -14.54 -4.42
CA LEU A 260 17.26 -15.47 -4.04
C LEU A 260 17.97 -16.08 -5.26
N THR A 261 17.25 -16.28 -6.35
CA THR A 261 17.77 -16.88 -7.58
C THR A 261 17.88 -15.90 -8.74
N ASP A 262 17.45 -14.65 -8.50
CA ASP A 262 17.37 -13.58 -9.50
C ASP A 262 16.61 -13.99 -10.77
N SER A 263 15.53 -14.76 -10.59
CA SER A 263 14.77 -15.37 -11.67
C SER A 263 13.30 -14.95 -11.66
N ILE A 264 12.66 -15.05 -12.82
CA ILE A 264 11.26 -14.75 -13.04
C ILE A 264 10.54 -16.03 -13.47
N SER A 265 9.36 -16.24 -12.90
CA SER A 265 8.40 -17.25 -13.35
C SER A 265 7.07 -16.58 -13.73
N LEU A 266 6.41 -17.09 -14.76
CA LEU A 266 5.11 -16.60 -15.21
C LEU A 266 4.01 -17.56 -14.73
N VAL A 267 2.89 -16.96 -14.29
CA VAL A 267 1.68 -17.69 -13.88
C VAL A 267 0.54 -17.25 -14.80
N SER A 268 0.12 -18.13 -15.69
CA SER A 268 -0.97 -17.87 -16.63
C SER A 268 -2.35 -17.95 -15.99
N GLY A 269 -3.36 -17.39 -16.65
CA GLY A 269 -4.75 -17.48 -16.23
C GLY A 269 -5.21 -16.41 -15.26
N ILE A 270 -4.42 -15.38 -15.04
CA ILE A 270 -4.76 -14.20 -14.24
C ILE A 270 -4.68 -12.97 -15.15
N SER A 271 -5.73 -12.18 -15.24
CA SER A 271 -5.73 -11.01 -16.12
C SER A 271 -6.55 -9.85 -15.57
N VAL A 272 -6.21 -8.65 -16.05
CA VAL A 272 -6.98 -7.40 -15.84
C VAL A 272 -7.24 -7.09 -14.36
N CYS A 273 -6.17 -7.00 -13.59
CA CYS A 273 -6.19 -6.59 -12.19
C CYS A 273 -5.53 -5.22 -12.02
N THR A 274 -5.94 -4.45 -11.00
CA THR A 274 -5.41 -3.11 -10.74
C THR A 274 -4.61 -3.01 -9.44
N GLY A 275 -4.41 -4.11 -8.76
CA GLY A 275 -3.65 -4.19 -7.52
C GLY A 275 -3.79 -5.56 -6.89
N GLY A 276 -3.00 -5.82 -5.87
CA GLY A 276 -3.04 -7.09 -5.14
C GLY A 276 -2.91 -6.89 -3.63
N VAL A 277 -3.45 -7.82 -2.88
CA VAL A 277 -3.37 -7.86 -1.42
C VAL A 277 -2.88 -9.23 -0.98
N LEU A 278 -1.87 -9.26 -0.10
CA LEU A 278 -1.47 -10.48 0.58
C LEU A 278 -2.51 -10.84 1.65
N LEU A 279 -3.12 -12.00 1.52
CA LEU A 279 -4.06 -12.53 2.49
C LEU A 279 -3.31 -13.12 3.70
N GLN A 280 -4.01 -13.24 4.84
CA GLN A 280 -3.44 -13.79 6.08
C GLN A 280 -2.99 -15.26 5.95
N ASP A 281 -3.55 -15.99 4.99
CA ASP A 281 -3.19 -17.37 4.68
C ASP A 281 -2.05 -17.50 3.65
N GLY A 282 -1.42 -16.37 3.27
CA GLY A 282 -0.28 -16.31 2.37
C GLY A 282 -0.64 -16.28 0.88
N ARG A 283 -1.91 -16.34 0.52
CA ARG A 283 -2.36 -16.17 -0.86
C ARG A 283 -2.36 -14.70 -1.27
N VAL A 284 -2.29 -14.43 -2.57
CA VAL A 284 -2.43 -13.09 -3.13
C VAL A 284 -3.81 -12.99 -3.76
N PHE A 285 -4.61 -12.02 -3.29
CA PHE A 285 -5.86 -11.63 -3.92
C PHE A 285 -5.58 -10.53 -4.93
N CYS A 286 -5.98 -10.73 -6.18
CA CYS A 286 -5.86 -9.75 -7.25
C CYS A 286 -7.17 -8.97 -7.39
N VAL A 287 -7.09 -7.65 -7.22
CA VAL A 287 -8.25 -6.75 -7.32
C VAL A 287 -8.68 -6.64 -8.78
N PRO A 288 -9.92 -7.00 -9.14
CA PRO A 288 -10.37 -6.95 -10.53
C PRO A 288 -10.45 -5.51 -11.02
N TYR A 289 -10.09 -5.32 -12.31
CA TYR A 289 -10.26 -4.05 -13.03
C TYR A 289 -11.06 -4.32 -14.30
N SER A 290 -12.20 -3.64 -14.46
CA SER A 290 -13.12 -3.86 -15.60
C SER A 290 -13.52 -5.34 -15.82
N SER A 291 -13.58 -6.13 -14.74
CA SER A 291 -13.92 -7.56 -14.74
C SER A 291 -14.83 -7.88 -13.57
N SER A 292 -15.74 -8.80 -13.75
CA SER A 292 -16.56 -9.37 -12.66
C SER A 292 -15.86 -10.51 -11.91
N THR A 293 -14.64 -10.88 -12.34
CA THR A 293 -13.87 -11.99 -11.77
C THR A 293 -12.64 -11.46 -11.05
N ALA A 294 -12.51 -11.82 -9.77
CA ALA A 294 -11.28 -11.67 -9.01
C ALA A 294 -10.46 -12.96 -9.06
N TYR A 295 -9.14 -12.84 -8.93
CA TYR A 295 -8.24 -13.98 -8.92
C TYR A 295 -7.54 -14.11 -7.57
N ILE A 296 -7.29 -15.35 -7.16
CA ILE A 296 -6.53 -15.66 -5.95
C ILE A 296 -5.38 -16.58 -6.35
N TYR A 297 -4.15 -16.13 -6.14
CA TYR A 297 -2.95 -16.92 -6.40
C TYR A 297 -2.43 -17.58 -5.13
N GLY A 298 -2.02 -18.83 -5.22
CA GLY A 298 -1.44 -19.64 -4.15
C GLY A 298 -2.43 -20.65 -3.55
N LEU A 299 -1.88 -21.62 -2.84
CA LEU A 299 -2.67 -22.58 -2.07
C LEU A 299 -2.89 -22.01 -0.67
N PRO A 300 -4.07 -22.22 -0.07
CA PRO A 300 -4.25 -21.89 1.33
C PRO A 300 -3.22 -22.69 2.13
N ASN A 301 -2.42 -22.00 2.94
CA ASN A 301 -1.42 -22.67 3.77
C ASN A 301 -2.08 -23.66 4.71
N SER A 302 -2.06 -24.92 4.32
CA SER A 302 -2.18 -26.01 5.26
C SER A 302 -0.84 -26.04 6.03
N ARG A 303 -0.75 -25.24 7.10
CA ARG A 303 0.34 -25.20 8.08
C ARG A 303 1.75 -25.12 7.45
N LEU A 304 2.42 -24.00 7.67
CA LEU A 304 3.88 -23.99 7.59
C LEU A 304 4.42 -25.15 8.46
N PRO A 305 5.48 -25.87 8.04
CA PRO A 305 5.98 -27.08 8.70
C PRO A 305 6.29 -26.92 10.21
N ASN A 306 6.32 -25.71 10.75
CA ASN A 306 6.68 -25.41 12.13
C ASN A 306 5.56 -24.76 12.96
N GLY A 307 4.29 -24.82 12.55
CA GLY A 307 3.16 -24.38 13.38
C GLY A 307 3.11 -22.90 13.73
N ARG A 308 3.94 -22.07 13.10
CA ARG A 308 3.94 -20.62 13.30
C ARG A 308 3.04 -19.97 12.27
N THR A 309 1.88 -19.50 12.69
CA THR A 309 1.08 -18.55 11.93
C THR A 309 1.87 -17.26 11.81
N MET A 310 2.14 -16.81 10.57
CA MET A 310 2.79 -15.51 10.30
C MET A 310 1.79 -14.36 10.53
N SER A 311 1.24 -14.25 11.74
CA SER A 311 0.26 -13.21 12.07
C SER A 311 0.87 -11.85 12.45
N ASN A 312 2.19 -11.70 12.53
CA ASN A 312 2.78 -10.53 13.20
C ASN A 312 3.66 -9.62 12.33
N PHE A 313 3.78 -9.83 11.03
CA PHE A 313 4.69 -9.01 10.22
C PHE A 313 4.02 -8.07 9.20
N TYR A 314 2.71 -8.12 8.95
CA TYR A 314 2.12 -7.47 7.80
C TYR A 314 1.07 -6.39 8.06
N ASN A 315 0.87 -5.94 9.30
CA ASN A 315 -0.01 -4.79 9.61
C ASN A 315 0.77 -3.53 10.00
N LYS A 316 1.91 -3.26 9.37
CA LYS A 316 2.65 -2.01 9.56
C LYS A 316 2.84 -1.24 8.25
N PHE A 317 1.86 -1.30 7.36
CA PHE A 317 1.83 -0.41 6.20
C PHE A 317 0.43 0.11 5.97
#